data_40a521231dc9d3db58969d06d02e8506
#
_entry.id   40a521231dc9d3db58969d06d02e8506
#
_cell.length_a   1.000
_cell.length_b   1.000
_cell.length_c   1.000
_cell.angle_alpha   90.00
_cell.angle_beta   90.00
_cell.angle_gamma   90.00
#
_symmetry.space_group_name_H-M   'P 1'
#
loop_
_entity.id
_entity.type
_entity.pdbx_description
1 polymer ?
#
loop_
_entity_poly.entity_id
_entity_poly.type
_entity_poly.pdbx_seq_one_letter_code
_entity_poly.pdbx_strand_id
1 'polypeptide(L)'
;LSLNPNSLNKIREGITKIASQYGIFQCVECSQAIKEFLMVNNVKGKQIKLDLGRKDLPWSVIYDLRREQQIATNGYHEGISIAIDEQEIVFDNIDPSGVTRQEWLKNFTSPTIELSMGSFQIIEEVF
;
A
#
# COMPACT_ATOMS: atom_id res chain seq x y z
N LEU A 1 -9.91 -16.77 12.86
CA LEU A 1 -8.96 -17.86 12.77
C LEU A 1 -7.55 -17.29 12.56
N SER A 2 -6.66 -17.59 13.48
CA SER A 2 -5.26 -17.23 13.33
C SER A 2 -4.54 -18.30 12.52
N LEU A 3 -3.70 -17.87 11.59
CA LEU A 3 -2.84 -18.76 10.82
C LEU A 3 -1.64 -19.18 11.68
N ASN A 4 -1.17 -20.42 11.51
CA ASN A 4 0.07 -20.80 12.13
C ASN A 4 1.26 -20.09 11.45
N PRO A 5 2.44 -20.00 12.10
CA PRO A 5 3.58 -19.26 11.55
C PRO A 5 4.01 -19.72 10.15
N ASN A 6 3.97 -21.03 9.87
CA ASN A 6 4.36 -21.55 8.55
C ASN A 6 3.39 -21.10 7.46
N SER A 7 2.08 -21.17 7.74
CA SER A 7 1.06 -20.72 6.81
C SER A 7 1.17 -19.23 6.57
N LEU A 8 1.43 -18.45 7.62
CA LEU A 8 1.57 -17.01 7.53
C LEU A 8 2.79 -16.63 6.68
N ASN A 9 3.92 -17.35 6.85
CA ASN A 9 5.11 -17.13 6.02
C ASN A 9 4.84 -17.39 4.54
N LYS A 10 4.10 -18.46 4.23
CA LYS A 10 3.72 -18.77 2.85
C LYS A 10 2.82 -17.70 2.24
N ILE A 11 1.88 -17.19 3.02
CA ILE A 11 1.02 -16.08 2.59
C ILE A 11 1.87 -14.84 2.30
N ARG A 12 2.78 -14.50 3.20
CA ARG A 12 3.67 -13.35 3.03
C ARG A 12 4.54 -13.50 1.78
N GLU A 13 5.13 -14.67 1.57
CA GLU A 13 5.93 -14.96 0.37
C GLU A 13 5.08 -14.83 -0.90
N GLY A 14 3.84 -15.31 -0.87
CA GLY A 14 2.91 -15.19 -1.99
C GLY A 14 2.58 -13.75 -2.32
N ILE A 15 2.31 -12.93 -1.30
CA ILE A 15 2.06 -11.50 -1.49
C ILE A 15 3.27 -10.82 -2.11
N THR A 16 4.46 -11.07 -1.58
CA THR A 16 5.70 -10.47 -2.07
C THR A 16 5.95 -10.82 -3.54
N LYS A 17 5.73 -12.08 -3.90
CA LYS A 17 5.89 -12.54 -5.28
C LYS A 17 4.93 -11.82 -6.22
N ILE A 18 3.68 -11.66 -5.81
CA ILE A 18 2.68 -10.95 -6.59
C ILE A 18 3.06 -9.47 -6.73
N ALA A 19 3.31 -8.81 -5.60
CA ALA A 19 3.61 -7.37 -5.58
C ALA A 19 4.85 -7.02 -6.37
N SER A 20 5.85 -7.90 -6.37
CA SER A 20 7.11 -7.70 -7.10
C SER A 20 6.93 -7.69 -8.62
N GLN A 21 5.79 -8.10 -9.13
CA GLN A 21 5.50 -8.10 -10.57
C GLN A 21 4.99 -6.76 -11.08
N TYR A 22 4.70 -5.82 -10.18
CA TYR A 22 4.11 -4.54 -10.53
C TYR A 22 5.11 -3.41 -10.37
N GLY A 23 5.20 -2.56 -11.38
CA GLY A 23 6.09 -1.41 -11.38
C GLY A 23 5.45 -0.15 -10.80
N ILE A 24 6.17 0.95 -10.93
CA ILE A 24 5.70 2.28 -10.53
C ILE A 24 4.41 2.60 -11.29
N PHE A 25 3.48 3.29 -10.65
CA PHE A 25 2.17 3.68 -11.18
C PHE A 25 1.17 2.52 -11.32
N GLN A 26 1.49 1.34 -10.82
CA GLN A 26 0.62 0.17 -10.88
C GLN A 26 0.06 -0.24 -9.52
N CYS A 27 -0.15 0.73 -8.63
CA CYS A 27 -0.62 0.42 -7.26
C CYS A 27 -2.02 -0.21 -7.24
N VAL A 28 -2.89 0.19 -8.15
CA VAL A 28 -4.27 -0.34 -8.22
C VAL A 28 -4.26 -1.79 -8.66
N GLU A 29 -3.57 -2.11 -9.73
CA GLU A 29 -3.46 -3.48 -10.25
C GLU A 29 -2.78 -4.38 -9.23
N CYS A 30 -1.73 -3.89 -8.57
CA CYS A 30 -1.02 -4.61 -7.52
C CYS A 30 -1.95 -4.94 -6.34
N SER A 31 -2.64 -3.93 -5.82
CA SER A 31 -3.57 -4.11 -4.69
C SER A 31 -4.68 -5.09 -5.03
N GLN A 32 -5.24 -5.01 -6.23
CA GLN A 32 -6.28 -5.92 -6.66
C GLN A 32 -5.79 -7.38 -6.70
N ALA A 33 -4.59 -7.59 -7.23
CA ALA A 33 -3.99 -8.93 -7.29
C ALA A 33 -3.71 -9.50 -5.90
N ILE A 34 -3.18 -8.68 -4.99
CA ILE A 34 -2.94 -9.10 -3.60
C ILE A 34 -4.25 -9.44 -2.91
N LYS A 35 -5.26 -8.59 -3.05
CA LYS A 35 -6.58 -8.80 -2.44
C LYS A 35 -7.20 -10.12 -2.91
N GLU A 36 -7.18 -10.39 -4.21
CA GLU A 36 -7.71 -11.63 -4.76
C GLU A 36 -6.99 -12.86 -4.20
N PHE A 37 -5.67 -12.81 -4.11
CA PHE A 37 -4.86 -13.87 -3.53
C PHE A 37 -5.26 -14.13 -2.07
N LEU A 38 -5.41 -13.08 -1.28
CA LEU A 38 -5.79 -13.21 0.13
C LEU A 38 -7.20 -13.77 0.29
N MET A 39 -8.13 -13.31 -0.53
CA MET A 39 -9.51 -13.80 -0.48
C MET A 39 -9.61 -15.29 -0.84
N VAL A 40 -8.88 -15.74 -1.85
CA VAL A 40 -8.81 -17.15 -2.24
C VAL A 40 -8.24 -18.01 -1.11
N ASN A 41 -7.32 -17.45 -0.33
CA ASN A 41 -6.68 -18.15 0.79
C ASN A 41 -7.39 -17.91 2.13
N ASN A 42 -8.57 -17.29 2.11
CA ASN A 42 -9.38 -17.00 3.30
C ASN A 42 -8.65 -16.14 4.34
N VAL A 43 -7.80 -15.25 3.88
CA VAL A 43 -7.09 -14.29 4.75
C VAL A 43 -7.80 -12.96 4.73
N LYS A 44 -8.14 -12.45 5.91
CA LYS A 44 -8.75 -11.14 6.06
C LYS A 44 -7.70 -10.04 5.98
N GLY A 45 -8.09 -8.89 5.43
CA GLY A 45 -7.19 -7.76 5.31
C GLY A 45 -7.94 -6.46 5.11
N LYS A 46 -7.17 -5.43 4.81
CA LYS A 46 -7.69 -4.09 4.51
C LYS A 46 -7.03 -3.55 3.26
N GLN A 47 -7.81 -2.87 2.45
CA GLN A 47 -7.30 -2.01 1.38
C GLN A 47 -7.19 -0.61 1.94
N ILE A 48 -5.99 -0.03 1.88
CA ILE A 48 -5.73 1.31 2.42
C ILE A 48 -5.44 2.24 1.26
N LYS A 49 -6.24 3.30 1.15
CA LYS A 49 -6.15 4.29 0.07
C LYS A 49 -5.68 5.61 0.62
N LEU A 50 -4.68 6.20 -0.02
CA LEU A 50 -4.19 7.54 0.27
C LEU A 50 -4.64 8.45 -0.86
N ASP A 51 -5.43 9.47 -0.55
CA ASP A 51 -6.01 10.34 -1.56
C ASP A 51 -5.82 11.81 -1.16
N LEU A 52 -5.17 12.59 -2.03
CA LEU A 52 -5.02 14.03 -1.83
C LEU A 52 -6.27 14.81 -2.23
N GLY A 53 -7.23 14.17 -2.88
CA GLY A 53 -8.49 14.80 -3.29
C GLY A 53 -8.39 15.67 -4.54
N ARG A 54 -7.17 15.89 -5.06
CA ARG A 54 -6.94 16.70 -6.26
C ARG A 54 -6.06 15.92 -7.23
N LYS A 55 -6.62 15.58 -8.38
CA LYS A 55 -5.98 14.66 -9.34
C LYS A 55 -5.32 15.35 -10.51
N ASP A 56 -5.67 16.61 -10.75
CA ASP A 56 -5.32 17.35 -11.96
C ASP A 56 -4.29 18.47 -11.73
N LEU A 57 -3.77 18.59 -10.52
CA LEU A 57 -2.81 19.64 -10.21
C LEU A 57 -1.38 19.10 -10.30
N PRO A 58 -0.42 19.89 -10.84
CA PRO A 58 0.97 19.45 -10.94
C PRO A 58 1.60 19.07 -9.61
N TRP A 59 1.14 19.65 -8.50
CA TRP A 59 1.65 19.36 -7.17
C TRP A 59 0.95 18.20 -6.46
N SER A 60 0.07 17.48 -7.15
CA SER A 60 -0.60 16.28 -6.63
C SER A 60 0.18 15.00 -6.87
N VAL A 61 1.44 15.09 -7.21
CA VAL A 61 2.34 13.94 -7.31
C VAL A 61 2.66 13.41 -5.92
N ILE A 62 2.87 12.09 -5.84
CA ILE A 62 3.28 11.43 -4.58
C ILE A 62 4.70 10.93 -4.75
N TYR A 63 5.54 11.21 -3.76
CA TYR A 63 6.93 10.77 -3.71
C TYR A 63 7.13 9.72 -2.62
N ASP A 64 7.94 8.71 -2.96
CA ASP A 64 8.50 7.73 -2.05
C ASP A 64 9.80 8.33 -1.50
N LEU A 65 9.80 8.67 -0.22
CA LEU A 65 10.94 9.35 0.40
C LEU A 65 12.18 8.44 0.49
N ARG A 66 12.00 7.15 0.77
CA ARG A 66 13.13 6.24 0.95
C ARG A 66 13.89 5.99 -0.35
N ARG A 67 13.20 5.97 -1.48
CA ARG A 67 13.81 5.72 -2.79
C ARG A 67 13.95 6.97 -3.63
N GLU A 68 13.48 8.09 -3.10
CA GLU A 68 13.54 9.40 -3.77
C GLU A 68 12.97 9.33 -5.20
N GLN A 69 11.79 8.72 -5.33
CA GLN A 69 11.15 8.57 -6.63
C GLN A 69 9.66 8.96 -6.58
N GLN A 70 9.17 9.41 -7.70
CA GLN A 70 7.76 9.70 -7.88
C GLN A 70 7.02 8.40 -8.15
N ILE A 71 5.94 8.15 -7.41
CA ILE A 71 5.17 6.90 -7.51
C ILE A 71 3.74 7.09 -7.95
N ALA A 72 3.24 8.32 -7.98
CA ALA A 72 1.90 8.62 -8.46
C ALA A 72 1.86 10.04 -9.01
N THR A 73 1.01 10.26 -10.00
CA THR A 73 0.84 11.58 -10.64
C THR A 73 -0.55 12.17 -10.40
N ASN A 74 -1.47 11.38 -9.87
CA ASN A 74 -2.87 11.75 -9.69
C ASN A 74 -3.26 11.95 -8.22
N GLY A 75 -2.29 12.05 -7.32
CA GLY A 75 -2.55 12.23 -5.89
C GLY A 75 -3.14 11.02 -5.19
N TYR A 76 -3.00 9.82 -5.77
CA TYR A 76 -3.61 8.60 -5.26
C TYR A 76 -2.60 7.45 -5.19
N HIS A 77 -2.60 6.75 -4.06
CA HIS A 77 -1.81 5.54 -3.87
C HIS A 77 -2.56 4.58 -2.96
N GLU A 78 -2.34 3.29 -3.13
CA GLU A 78 -2.98 2.30 -2.27
C GLU A 78 -2.10 1.10 -2.01
N GLY A 79 -2.43 0.39 -0.92
CA GLY A 79 -1.79 -0.85 -0.54
C GLY A 79 -2.76 -1.76 0.18
N ILE A 80 -2.31 -2.96 0.47
CA ILE A 80 -3.09 -3.97 1.19
C ILE A 80 -2.38 -4.28 2.50
N SER A 81 -3.14 -4.31 3.60
CA SER A 81 -2.59 -4.69 4.89
C SER A 81 -3.19 -5.98 5.41
N ILE A 82 -2.37 -6.72 6.14
CA ILE A 82 -2.79 -7.86 6.95
C ILE A 82 -2.13 -7.78 8.31
N ALA A 83 -2.68 -8.49 9.29
CA ALA A 83 -2.07 -8.58 10.62
C ALA A 83 -1.04 -9.70 10.64
N ILE A 84 0.19 -9.38 11.01
CA ILE A 84 1.28 -10.33 11.18
C ILE A 84 1.90 -10.05 12.56
N ASP A 85 1.89 -11.05 13.46
CA ASP A 85 2.45 -10.93 14.79
C ASP A 85 1.92 -9.69 15.53
N GLU A 86 0.60 -9.49 15.48
CA GLU A 86 -0.10 -8.37 16.14
C GLU A 86 0.25 -7.01 15.58
N GLN A 87 0.94 -6.96 14.43
CA GLN A 87 1.24 -5.71 13.73
C GLN A 87 0.49 -5.67 12.40
N GLU A 88 0.09 -4.48 12.00
CA GLU A 88 -0.47 -4.27 10.68
C GLU A 88 0.67 -4.01 9.70
N ILE A 89 0.81 -4.90 8.71
CA ILE A 89 1.86 -4.84 7.68
C ILE A 89 1.21 -4.51 6.35
N VAL A 90 1.73 -3.50 5.68
CA VAL A 90 1.22 -3.03 4.39
C VAL A 90 2.15 -3.48 3.26
N PHE A 91 1.54 -4.01 2.21
CA PHE A 91 2.23 -4.46 1.00
C PHE A 91 1.71 -3.67 -0.19
N ASP A 92 2.60 -3.24 -1.03
CA ASP A 92 2.26 -2.58 -2.29
C ASP A 92 3.37 -2.81 -3.33
N ASN A 93 3.23 -2.18 -4.49
CA ASN A 93 4.22 -2.28 -5.56
C ASN A 93 5.56 -1.61 -5.22
N ILE A 94 5.59 -0.75 -4.20
CA ILE A 94 6.80 -0.04 -3.74
C ILE A 94 7.49 -0.84 -2.65
N ASP A 95 6.72 -1.43 -1.73
CA ASP A 95 7.20 -2.25 -0.62
C ASP A 95 6.61 -3.66 -0.71
N PRO A 96 7.07 -4.46 -1.69
CA PRO A 96 6.48 -5.78 -1.92
C PRO A 96 6.73 -6.78 -0.80
N SER A 97 7.75 -6.57 0.02
CA SER A 97 8.05 -7.43 1.18
C SER A 97 7.27 -7.03 2.43
N GLY A 98 6.57 -5.92 2.37
CA GLY A 98 5.77 -5.41 3.48
C GLY A 98 6.55 -4.55 4.45
N VAL A 99 5.90 -3.52 4.96
CA VAL A 99 6.42 -2.64 6.02
C VAL A 99 5.28 -2.39 7.01
N THR A 100 5.62 -1.95 8.22
CA THR A 100 4.58 -1.57 9.18
C THR A 100 3.75 -0.43 8.61
N ARG A 101 2.49 -0.37 9.01
CA ARG A 101 1.60 0.74 8.59
C ARG A 101 2.21 2.09 8.90
N GLN A 102 2.84 2.24 10.05
CA GLN A 102 3.45 3.49 10.45
C GLN A 102 4.58 3.90 9.50
N GLU A 103 5.46 2.96 9.15
CA GLU A 103 6.55 3.22 8.20
C GLU A 103 6.00 3.54 6.81
N TRP A 104 4.97 2.83 6.39
CA TRP A 104 4.32 3.04 5.10
C TRP A 104 3.75 4.46 4.99
N LEU A 105 2.98 4.89 5.99
CA LEU A 105 2.38 6.22 6.01
C LEU A 105 3.42 7.34 6.05
N LYS A 106 4.52 7.15 6.77
CA LYS A 106 5.59 8.15 6.87
C LYS A 106 6.42 8.28 5.61
N ASN A 107 6.41 7.27 4.75
CA ASN A 107 7.26 7.24 3.56
C ASN A 107 6.74 8.08 2.40
N PHE A 108 5.47 8.44 2.42
CA PHE A 108 4.87 9.14 1.28
C PHE A 108 4.65 10.61 1.57
N THR A 109 5.04 11.46 0.63
CA THR A 109 4.81 12.89 0.71
C THR A 109 4.39 13.42 -0.67
N SER A 110 4.02 14.70 -0.68
CA SER A 110 3.59 15.39 -1.89
C SER A 110 3.90 16.87 -1.72
N PRO A 111 4.18 17.62 -2.80
CA PRO A 111 4.25 19.08 -2.72
C PRO A 111 3.01 19.71 -2.10
N THR A 112 1.83 19.12 -2.34
CA THR A 112 0.58 19.56 -1.71
C THR A 112 0.69 19.57 -0.18
N ILE A 113 1.28 18.50 0.39
CA ILE A 113 1.47 18.38 1.84
C ILE A 113 2.57 19.33 2.32
N GLU A 114 3.70 19.34 1.63
CA GLU A 114 4.87 20.15 2.00
C GLU A 114 4.56 21.65 1.95
N LEU A 115 3.69 22.07 1.05
CA LEU A 115 3.26 23.46 0.92
C LEU A 115 2.03 23.77 1.79
N SER A 116 1.64 22.86 2.67
CA SER A 116 0.49 23.01 3.58
C SER A 116 -0.83 23.29 2.83
N MET A 117 -0.97 22.74 1.62
CA MET A 117 -2.16 22.93 0.78
C MET A 117 -3.14 21.77 0.90
N GLY A 118 -2.85 20.77 1.71
CA GLY A 118 -3.69 19.61 1.91
C GLY A 118 -2.95 18.49 2.64
N SER A 119 -3.65 17.37 2.80
CA SER A 119 -3.11 16.16 3.42
C SER A 119 -3.76 14.95 2.78
N PHE A 120 -3.21 13.76 3.04
CA PHE A 120 -3.86 12.53 2.60
C PHE A 120 -5.15 12.30 3.38
N GLN A 121 -6.23 12.02 2.67
CA GLN A 121 -7.39 11.35 3.23
C GLN A 121 -7.08 9.86 3.19
N ILE A 122 -7.21 9.20 4.33
CA ILE A 122 -6.93 7.77 4.46
C ILE A 122 -8.27 7.04 4.47
N ILE A 123 -8.49 6.18 3.48
CA ILE A 123 -9.73 5.41 3.34
C ILE A 123 -9.39 3.95 3.50
N GLU A 124 -10.09 3.26 4.39
CA GLU A 124 -9.88 1.83 4.64
C GLU A 124 -11.11 1.05 4.24
N GLU A 125 -10.90 -0.04 3.52
CA GLU A 125 -11.95 -0.99 3.15
C GLU A 125 -11.52 -2.39 3.60
N VAL A 126 -12.24 -2.95 4.56
CA VAL A 126 -11.98 -4.32 5.03
C VAL A 126 -12.54 -5.34 4.04
N PHE A 127 -11.90 -6.49 3.98
CA PHE A 127 -12.37 -7.59 3.15
C PHE A 127 -12.14 -8.95 3.80
#